data_1d051515b017ceffa0fe1f60bc389877
#
_entry.id   1d051515b017ceffa0fe1f60bc389877
#
_cell.length_a   1.000
_cell.length_b   1.000
_cell.length_c   1.000
_cell.angle_alpha   90.00
_cell.angle_beta   90.00
_cell.angle_gamma   90.00
#
_symmetry.space_group_name_H-M   'P 1'
#
loop_
_entity.id
_entity.type
_entity.pdbx_description
1 polymer ?
#
loop_
_entity_poly.entity_id
_entity_poly.type
_entity_poly.pdbx_seq_one_letter_code
_entity_poly.pdbx_strand_id
1 'polypeptide(L)'
;MLSLDVGRRRIGLAGCDPLGLTVSSLPALHRGSHAQNLQHLRNLCHQRNVQGLVVGLPLDDLGQRTDQAHHCHRYGQRIARDLGLPLAFVNEHSSSWAAAERHGLQGDRSGRLDSAAAALLLEQWLAEGPDVEPVKATPDERGGNGVDEGSCSHPHPSP
;
A
#
# COMPACT_ATOMS: atom_id res chain seq x y z
N MET A 1 11.93 -0.20 -6.30
CA MET A 1 10.49 0.03 -6.11
C MET A 1 9.73 -1.29 -6.04
N LEU A 2 8.65 -1.33 -5.31
CA LEU A 2 7.73 -2.45 -5.23
C LEU A 2 6.32 -1.93 -5.52
N SER A 3 5.61 -2.56 -6.47
CA SER A 3 4.21 -2.21 -6.76
C SER A 3 3.25 -3.22 -6.15
N LEU A 4 2.09 -2.71 -5.74
CA LEU A 4 1.00 -3.48 -5.14
C LEU A 4 -0.28 -3.23 -5.93
N ASP A 5 -0.86 -4.30 -6.43
CA ASP A 5 -2.24 -4.33 -6.93
C ASP A 5 -3.12 -4.95 -5.84
N VAL A 6 -3.84 -4.09 -5.11
CA VAL A 6 -4.57 -4.48 -3.91
C VAL A 6 -5.95 -5.03 -4.27
N GLY A 7 -6.06 -6.34 -4.34
CA GLY A 7 -7.32 -7.04 -4.54
C GLY A 7 -8.02 -7.39 -3.22
N ARG A 8 -9.21 -7.98 -3.31
CA ARG A 8 -9.99 -8.39 -2.13
C ARG A 8 -9.41 -9.59 -1.42
N ARG A 9 -8.88 -10.56 -2.17
CA ARG A 9 -8.33 -11.82 -1.64
C ARG A 9 -6.83 -11.93 -1.75
N ARG A 10 -6.23 -11.22 -2.70
CA ARG A 10 -4.80 -11.24 -2.99
C ARG A 10 -4.29 -9.86 -3.27
N ILE A 11 -3.00 -9.72 -3.09
CA ILE A 11 -2.25 -8.55 -3.49
C ILE A 11 -1.24 -9.00 -4.54
N GLY A 12 -1.39 -8.50 -5.75
CA GLY A 12 -0.40 -8.68 -6.80
C GLY A 12 0.84 -7.86 -6.48
N LEU A 13 2.00 -8.44 -6.74
CA LEU A 13 3.30 -7.85 -6.43
C LEU A 13 4.21 -7.85 -7.64
N ALA A 14 4.92 -6.76 -7.86
CA ALA A 14 6.00 -6.68 -8.82
C ALA A 14 7.11 -5.76 -8.31
N GLY A 15 8.33 -6.03 -8.73
CA GLY A 15 9.50 -5.23 -8.36
C GLY A 15 10.34 -4.88 -9.57
N CYS A 16 11.14 -3.84 -9.49
CA CYS A 16 12.12 -3.50 -10.50
C CYS A 16 13.55 -3.68 -9.98
N ASP A 17 14.50 -3.76 -10.92
CA ASP A 17 15.93 -3.67 -10.62
C ASP A 17 16.29 -2.28 -10.07
N PRO A 18 17.48 -2.09 -9.49
CA PRO A 18 17.89 -0.81 -8.91
C PRO A 18 17.91 0.35 -9.91
N LEU A 19 18.07 0.07 -11.19
CA LEU A 19 18.07 1.07 -12.27
C LEU A 19 16.69 1.36 -12.85
N GLY A 20 15.66 0.59 -12.45
CA GLY A 20 14.32 0.72 -13.00
C GLY A 20 14.18 0.29 -14.47
N LEU A 21 15.09 -0.54 -14.97
CA LEU A 21 15.10 -0.97 -16.37
C LEU A 21 14.29 -2.23 -16.60
N THR A 22 14.17 -3.09 -15.60
CA THR A 22 13.49 -4.37 -15.69
C THR A 22 12.45 -4.52 -14.60
N VAL A 23 11.23 -4.83 -14.98
CA VAL A 23 10.13 -5.14 -14.07
C VAL A 23 9.89 -6.65 -14.06
N SER A 24 9.74 -7.21 -12.87
CA SER A 24 9.47 -8.63 -12.66
C SER A 24 8.24 -8.82 -11.79
N SER A 25 7.31 -9.65 -12.25
CA SER A 25 6.22 -10.12 -11.40
C SER A 25 6.76 -10.98 -10.27
N LEU A 26 6.19 -10.81 -9.09
CA LEU A 26 6.53 -11.57 -7.89
C LEU A 26 5.33 -12.42 -7.47
N PRO A 27 5.51 -13.49 -6.68
CA PRO A 27 4.39 -14.27 -6.17
C PRO A 27 3.39 -13.39 -5.44
N ALA A 28 2.09 -13.51 -5.78
CA ALA A 28 1.04 -12.76 -5.14
C ALA A 28 0.91 -13.16 -3.68
N LEU A 29 0.59 -12.18 -2.84
CA LEU A 29 0.33 -12.38 -1.42
C LEU A 29 -1.15 -12.67 -1.19
N HIS A 30 -1.46 -13.78 -0.53
CA HIS A 30 -2.81 -14.02 -0.01
C HIS A 30 -3.07 -13.08 1.17
N ARG A 31 -4.17 -12.35 1.12
CA ARG A 31 -4.52 -11.45 2.21
C ARG A 31 -4.86 -12.22 3.48
N GLY A 32 -4.08 -12.00 4.49
CA GLY A 32 -4.32 -12.42 5.86
C GLY A 32 -4.60 -11.23 6.77
N SER A 33 -4.23 -11.35 8.04
CA SER A 33 -4.26 -10.20 8.94
C SER A 33 -3.27 -9.12 8.51
N HIS A 34 -3.49 -7.88 8.97
CA HIS A 34 -2.55 -6.79 8.68
C HIS A 34 -1.13 -7.10 9.13
N ALA A 35 -0.98 -7.71 10.31
CA ALA A 35 0.34 -8.11 10.84
C ALA A 35 1.04 -9.14 9.94
N GLN A 36 0.32 -10.13 9.43
CA GLN A 36 0.87 -11.14 8.52
C GLN A 36 1.29 -10.51 7.18
N ASN A 37 0.43 -9.68 6.59
CA ASN A 37 0.73 -8.99 5.35
C ASN A 37 1.93 -8.06 5.50
N LEU A 38 1.97 -7.29 6.58
CA LEU A 38 3.06 -6.38 6.89
C LEU A 38 4.39 -7.12 7.06
N GLN A 39 4.39 -8.24 7.77
CA GLN A 39 5.59 -9.05 7.98
C GLN A 39 6.13 -9.60 6.65
N HIS A 40 5.25 -10.12 5.79
CA HIS A 40 5.62 -10.62 4.47
C HIS A 40 6.23 -9.50 3.60
N LEU A 41 5.54 -8.36 3.54
CA LEU A 41 6.01 -7.21 2.75
C LEU A 41 7.31 -6.62 3.31
N ARG A 42 7.48 -6.59 4.64
CA ARG A 42 8.72 -6.14 5.27
C ARG A 42 9.90 -7.02 4.88
N ASN A 43 9.73 -8.33 4.93
CA ASN A 43 10.77 -9.28 4.52
C ASN A 43 11.13 -9.10 3.05
N LEU A 44 10.13 -8.97 2.18
CA LEU A 44 10.33 -8.77 0.76
C LEU A 44 11.04 -7.45 0.45
N CYS A 45 10.62 -6.37 1.09
CA CYS A 45 11.25 -5.05 0.97
C CYS A 45 12.71 -5.08 1.41
N HIS A 46 13.01 -5.80 2.49
CA HIS A 46 14.36 -5.94 2.99
C HIS A 46 15.24 -6.75 2.03
N GLN A 47 14.75 -7.90 1.56
CA GLN A 47 15.47 -8.76 0.63
C GLN A 47 15.80 -8.06 -0.70
N ARG A 48 14.92 -7.18 -1.17
CA ARG A 48 15.05 -6.49 -2.45
C ARG A 48 15.54 -5.04 -2.34
N ASN A 49 15.88 -4.57 -1.15
CA ASN A 49 16.27 -3.18 -0.90
C ASN A 49 15.26 -2.17 -1.48
N VAL A 50 13.98 -2.38 -1.22
CA VAL A 50 12.90 -1.55 -1.75
C VAL A 50 12.98 -0.15 -1.16
N GLN A 51 12.96 0.87 -2.00
CA GLN A 51 13.11 2.28 -1.64
C GLN A 51 11.78 3.02 -1.60
N GLY A 52 10.73 2.44 -2.09
CA GLY A 52 9.40 3.03 -2.11
C GLY A 52 8.35 2.09 -2.69
N LEU A 53 7.09 2.43 -2.47
CA LEU A 53 5.93 1.66 -2.90
C LEU A 53 5.16 2.41 -4.00
N VAL A 54 4.60 1.63 -4.91
CA VAL A 54 3.63 2.08 -5.92
C VAL A 54 2.34 1.31 -5.73
N VAL A 55 1.22 1.99 -5.56
CA VAL A 55 -0.09 1.35 -5.36
C VAL A 55 -1.07 1.81 -6.42
N GLY A 56 -1.75 0.87 -7.04
CA GLY A 56 -2.79 1.15 -8.03
C GLY A 56 -4.08 1.63 -7.41
N LEU A 57 -4.71 2.62 -8.02
CA LEU A 57 -6.04 3.11 -7.68
C LEU A 57 -6.99 2.81 -8.85
N PRO A 58 -7.92 1.84 -8.70
CA PRO A 58 -8.90 1.56 -9.73
C PRO A 58 -9.92 2.70 -9.80
N LEU A 59 -9.94 3.39 -10.94
CA LEU A 59 -10.92 4.43 -11.24
C LEU A 59 -12.07 3.84 -12.07
N ASP A 60 -13.23 4.47 -12.02
CA ASP A 60 -14.32 4.15 -12.91
C ASP A 60 -14.09 4.70 -14.34
N ASP A 61 -15.02 4.41 -15.25
CA ASP A 61 -14.93 4.85 -16.65
C ASP A 61 -14.94 6.38 -16.82
N LEU A 62 -15.36 7.11 -15.78
CA LEU A 62 -15.36 8.57 -15.74
C LEU A 62 -14.11 9.14 -15.05
N GLY A 63 -13.17 8.28 -14.64
CA GLY A 63 -11.96 8.67 -13.93
C GLY A 63 -12.19 9.03 -12.46
N GLN A 64 -13.34 8.66 -11.88
CA GLN A 64 -13.66 8.93 -10.49
C GLN A 64 -13.21 7.79 -9.58
N ARG A 65 -12.94 8.11 -8.32
CA ARG A 65 -12.54 7.12 -7.32
C ARG A 65 -13.73 6.25 -6.92
N THR A 66 -13.58 4.95 -7.09
CA THR A 66 -14.51 3.93 -6.61
C THR A 66 -14.30 3.64 -5.12
N ASP A 67 -15.21 2.90 -4.48
CA ASP A 67 -15.02 2.41 -3.12
C ASP A 67 -13.77 1.54 -3.00
N GLN A 68 -13.47 0.75 -4.04
CA GLN A 68 -12.25 -0.03 -4.13
C GLN A 68 -11.02 0.87 -4.18
N ALA A 69 -11.04 1.98 -4.91
CA ALA A 69 -9.96 2.96 -4.94
C ALA A 69 -9.70 3.57 -3.56
N HIS A 70 -10.75 3.91 -2.83
CA HIS A 70 -10.63 4.40 -1.46
C HIS A 70 -10.02 3.35 -0.52
N HIS A 71 -10.41 2.08 -0.69
CA HIS A 71 -9.83 0.97 0.07
C HIS A 71 -8.33 0.80 -0.25
N CYS A 72 -7.95 0.78 -1.53
CA CYS A 72 -6.57 0.69 -1.97
C CYS A 72 -5.72 1.86 -1.44
N HIS A 73 -6.28 3.06 -1.47
CA HIS A 73 -5.60 4.25 -0.95
C HIS A 73 -5.29 4.12 0.54
N ARG A 74 -6.30 3.79 1.37
CA ARG A 74 -6.11 3.61 2.82
C ARG A 74 -5.13 2.47 3.13
N TYR A 75 -5.25 1.35 2.42
CA TYR A 75 -4.37 0.21 2.57
C TYR A 75 -2.91 0.59 2.24
N GLY A 76 -2.69 1.22 1.10
CA GLY A 76 -1.37 1.67 0.67
C GLY A 76 -0.72 2.63 1.67
N GLN A 77 -1.47 3.62 2.15
CA GLN A 77 -0.97 4.56 3.16
C GLN A 77 -0.59 3.86 4.47
N ARG A 78 -1.42 2.93 4.94
CA ARG A 78 -1.16 2.18 6.16
C ARG A 78 0.10 1.33 6.05
N ILE A 79 0.23 0.56 4.96
CA ILE A 79 1.40 -0.30 4.72
C ILE A 79 2.68 0.54 4.55
N ALA A 80 2.64 1.60 3.76
CA ALA A 80 3.81 2.46 3.54
C ALA A 80 4.29 3.11 4.83
N ARG A 81 3.36 3.60 5.66
CA ARG A 81 3.67 4.16 6.97
C ARG A 81 4.33 3.12 7.89
N ASP A 82 3.74 1.93 7.97
CA ASP A 82 4.23 0.87 8.86
C ASP A 82 5.56 0.27 8.39
N LEU A 83 5.86 0.36 7.09
CA LEU A 83 7.15 0.00 6.51
C LEU A 83 8.17 1.16 6.56
N GLY A 84 7.73 2.39 6.79
CA GLY A 84 8.59 3.57 6.74
C GLY A 84 9.08 3.92 5.34
N LEU A 85 8.28 3.61 4.31
CA LEU A 85 8.62 3.83 2.90
C LEU A 85 7.77 4.94 2.28
N PRO A 86 8.33 5.72 1.34
CA PRO A 86 7.53 6.66 0.55
C PRO A 86 6.60 5.90 -0.41
N LEU A 87 5.55 6.58 -0.84
CA LEU A 87 4.44 6.02 -1.58
C LEU A 87 4.07 6.88 -2.78
N ALA A 88 3.78 6.24 -3.89
CA ALA A 88 3.11 6.85 -5.04
C ALA A 88 1.84 6.07 -5.37
N PHE A 89 0.82 6.79 -5.84
CA PHE A 89 -0.40 6.18 -6.37
C PHE A 89 -0.46 6.34 -7.88
N VAL A 90 -0.87 5.29 -8.55
CA VAL A 90 -1.09 5.28 -10.00
C VAL A 90 -2.54 4.96 -10.30
N ASN A 91 -3.17 5.81 -11.10
CA ASN A 91 -4.54 5.56 -11.53
C ASN A 91 -4.57 4.43 -12.55
N GLU A 92 -5.32 3.37 -12.23
CA GLU A 92 -5.56 2.26 -13.14
C GLU A 92 -6.72 2.59 -14.07
N HIS A 93 -6.44 2.66 -15.36
CA HIS A 93 -7.46 2.66 -16.38
C HIS A 93 -7.75 1.22 -16.83
N SER A 94 -9.01 0.97 -17.23
CA SER A 94 -9.48 -0.32 -17.73
C SER A 94 -8.64 -0.94 -18.87
N SER A 95 -7.86 -0.13 -19.57
CA SER A 95 -6.90 -0.58 -20.58
C SER A 95 -5.80 -1.52 -20.04
N SER A 96 -5.40 -1.39 -18.77
CA SER A 96 -4.42 -2.28 -18.14
C SER A 96 -4.97 -3.70 -17.94
N TRP A 97 -6.26 -3.81 -17.62
CA TRP A 97 -6.96 -5.10 -17.55
C TRP A 97 -7.02 -5.79 -18.92
N ALA A 98 -7.33 -5.04 -19.98
CA ALA A 98 -7.34 -5.57 -21.33
C ALA A 98 -5.97 -6.07 -21.79
N ALA A 99 -4.89 -5.45 -21.33
CA ALA A 99 -3.54 -5.92 -21.59
C ALA A 99 -3.21 -7.23 -20.84
N ALA A 100 -3.62 -7.36 -19.59
CA ALA A 100 -3.46 -8.60 -18.81
C ALA A 100 -4.28 -9.75 -19.41
N GLU A 101 -5.48 -9.46 -19.90
CA GLU A 101 -6.33 -10.43 -20.63
C GLU A 101 -5.65 -10.95 -21.90
N ARG A 102 -4.97 -10.09 -22.66
CA ARG A 102 -4.23 -10.49 -23.87
C ARG A 102 -3.08 -11.46 -23.60
N HIS A 103 -2.58 -11.53 -22.39
CA HIS A 103 -1.55 -12.50 -21.99
C HIS A 103 -2.11 -13.87 -21.59
N GLY A 104 -3.41 -14.10 -21.76
CA GLY A 104 -4.03 -15.41 -21.53
C GLY A 104 -4.13 -15.81 -20.06
N LEU A 105 -4.09 -14.85 -19.15
CA LEU A 105 -4.10 -15.08 -17.70
C LEU A 105 -5.52 -15.08 -17.10
N GLN A 106 -6.55 -15.03 -17.95
CA GLN A 106 -7.95 -15.11 -17.49
C GLN A 106 -8.23 -16.45 -16.79
N GLY A 107 -8.83 -16.36 -15.61
CA GLY A 107 -9.21 -17.52 -14.83
C GLY A 107 -8.08 -18.18 -14.05
N ASP A 108 -6.87 -17.63 -14.09
CA ASP A 108 -5.76 -18.10 -13.26
C ASP A 108 -5.98 -17.78 -11.79
N ARG A 109 -6.11 -18.82 -10.98
CA ARG A 109 -6.29 -18.70 -9.52
C ARG A 109 -4.96 -18.68 -8.75
N SER A 110 -3.82 -18.75 -9.45
CA SER A 110 -2.49 -18.76 -8.80
C SER A 110 -2.03 -17.37 -8.32
N GLY A 111 -2.72 -16.29 -8.72
CA GLY A 111 -2.33 -14.91 -8.45
C GLY A 111 -1.38 -14.33 -9.50
N ARG A 112 -1.07 -15.03 -10.58
CA ARG A 112 -0.23 -14.52 -11.67
C ARG A 112 -0.87 -13.32 -12.36
N LEU A 113 -2.21 -13.31 -12.50
CA LEU A 113 -2.95 -12.18 -13.07
C LEU A 113 -2.77 -10.93 -12.22
N ASP A 114 -2.90 -11.07 -10.90
CA ASP A 114 -2.73 -9.96 -9.96
C ASP A 114 -1.30 -9.40 -10.01
N SER A 115 -0.30 -10.28 -10.10
CA SER A 115 1.10 -9.87 -10.21
C SER A 115 1.45 -9.29 -11.58
N ALA A 116 0.81 -9.75 -12.65
CA ALA A 116 0.93 -9.15 -13.98
C ALA A 116 0.36 -7.74 -13.99
N ALA A 117 -0.78 -7.50 -13.35
CA ALA A 117 -1.36 -6.17 -13.17
C ALA A 117 -0.41 -5.27 -12.35
N ALA A 118 0.19 -5.78 -11.29
CA ALA A 118 1.18 -5.04 -10.51
C ALA A 118 2.43 -4.69 -11.33
N ALA A 119 2.87 -5.57 -12.23
CA ALA A 119 3.99 -5.30 -13.14
C ALA A 119 3.67 -4.17 -14.10
N LEU A 120 2.47 -4.17 -14.71
CA LEU A 120 2.01 -3.09 -15.59
C LEU A 120 1.92 -1.74 -14.87
N LEU A 121 1.44 -1.75 -13.62
CA LEU A 121 1.43 -0.56 -12.77
C LEU A 121 2.83 0.01 -12.56
N LEU A 122 3.79 -0.86 -12.28
CA LEU A 122 5.16 -0.43 -12.04
C LEU A 122 5.82 0.09 -13.31
N GLU A 123 5.57 -0.53 -14.44
CA GLU A 123 6.02 -0.05 -15.75
C GLU A 123 5.45 1.33 -16.08
N GLN A 124 4.15 1.51 -15.86
CA GLN A 124 3.48 2.80 -16.03
C GLN A 124 4.07 3.87 -15.13
N TRP A 125 4.31 3.54 -13.86
CA TRP A 125 4.93 4.48 -12.91
C TRP A 125 6.35 4.86 -13.33
N LEU A 126 7.16 3.91 -13.76
CA LEU A 126 8.53 4.17 -14.23
C LEU A 126 8.57 5.06 -15.47
N ALA A 127 7.55 4.99 -16.33
CA ALA A 127 7.45 5.81 -17.53
C ALA A 127 6.96 7.25 -17.26
N GLU A 128 5.92 7.40 -16.45
CA GLU A 128 5.15 8.64 -16.33
C GLU A 128 4.66 8.95 -14.91
N GLY A 129 5.05 8.15 -13.95
CA GLY A 129 4.47 8.22 -12.63
C GLY A 129 4.82 9.47 -11.83
N PRO A 130 3.98 9.83 -10.85
CA PRO A 130 4.26 10.88 -9.91
C PRO A 130 5.45 10.50 -9.00
N ASP A 131 6.10 11.51 -8.43
CA ASP A 131 7.12 11.29 -7.42
C ASP A 131 6.55 10.55 -6.21
N VAL A 132 7.39 9.75 -5.55
CA VAL A 132 7.02 9.12 -4.29
C VAL A 132 7.04 10.15 -3.17
N GLU A 133 6.02 10.14 -2.33
CA GLU A 133 5.88 11.04 -1.21
C GLU A 133 6.02 10.29 0.11
N PRO A 134 6.69 10.87 1.11
CA PRO A 134 6.74 10.28 2.44
C PRO A 134 5.34 10.28 3.05
N VAL A 135 4.94 9.15 3.61
CA VAL A 135 3.66 9.04 4.32
C VAL A 135 3.85 9.59 5.72
N LYS A 136 3.13 10.66 6.03
CA LYS A 136 3.14 11.27 7.37
C LYS A 136 2.61 10.27 8.39
N ALA A 137 3.32 10.13 9.51
CA ALA A 137 2.76 9.46 10.68
C ALA A 137 1.51 10.24 11.12
N THR A 138 0.38 9.55 11.27
CA THR A 138 -0.75 10.16 11.96
C THR A 138 -0.30 10.48 13.38
N PRO A 139 -0.59 11.68 13.92
CA PRO A 139 -0.39 11.94 15.34
C PRO A 139 -1.10 10.83 16.12
N ASP A 140 -0.39 10.26 17.07
CA ASP A 140 -0.92 9.18 17.91
C ASP A 140 -2.14 9.72 18.66
N GLU A 141 -3.34 9.23 18.32
CA GLU A 141 -4.55 9.49 19.09
C GLU A 141 -4.56 8.73 20.43
N ARG A 142 -3.40 8.27 20.89
CA ARG A 142 -3.21 7.68 22.22
C ARG A 142 -2.61 8.67 23.20
N GLY A 143 -3.37 9.66 23.59
CA GLY A 143 -2.95 10.64 24.57
C GLY A 143 -4.10 11.38 25.22
N GLY A 144 -5.14 10.67 25.63
CA GLY A 144 -6.28 11.24 26.32
C GLY A 144 -6.70 10.46 27.55
N ASN A 145 -5.75 10.04 28.39
CA ASN A 145 -6.10 9.75 29.79
C ASN A 145 -5.62 10.93 30.65
N GLY A 146 -6.50 11.92 30.74
CA GLY A 146 -6.41 12.93 31.77
C GLY A 146 -6.55 12.26 33.12
N VAL A 147 -5.47 12.11 33.81
CA VAL A 147 -5.52 11.89 35.25
C VAL A 147 -5.92 13.21 35.88
N ASP A 148 -7.19 13.24 36.28
CA ASP A 148 -7.75 14.26 37.15
C ASP A 148 -7.01 14.16 38.52
N GLU A 149 -5.99 15.00 38.69
CA GLU A 149 -5.37 15.18 39.99
C GLU A 149 -6.32 15.98 40.85
N GLY A 150 -7.13 15.23 41.60
CA GLY A 150 -7.95 15.76 42.65
C GLY A 150 -7.14 16.62 43.63
N SER A 151 -7.44 17.91 43.63
CA SER A 151 -7.00 18.86 44.61
C SER A 151 -7.35 18.38 46.04
N CYS A 152 -6.36 17.89 46.75
CA CYS A 152 -6.48 17.74 48.21
C CYS A 152 -6.30 19.07 48.88
N SER A 153 -7.43 19.67 49.24
CA SER A 153 -7.47 20.81 50.18
C SER A 153 -7.11 20.32 51.58
N HIS A 154 -5.99 20.77 52.09
CA HIS A 154 -5.64 20.62 53.49
C HIS A 154 -6.38 21.65 54.31
N PRO A 155 -7.09 21.27 55.40
CA PRO A 155 -7.58 22.22 56.38
C PRO A 155 -6.45 22.65 57.31
N HIS A 156 -6.25 23.94 57.42
CA HIS A 156 -5.40 24.57 58.39
C HIS A 156 -6.03 24.46 59.81
N PRO A 157 -5.29 24.06 60.84
CA PRO A 157 -5.76 24.25 62.21
C PRO A 157 -5.41 25.64 62.66
N SER A 158 -6.41 26.38 63.06
CA SER A 158 -6.24 27.59 63.84
C SER A 158 -6.08 27.29 65.34
N PRO A 159 -5.36 28.13 66.09
CA PRO A 159 -5.07 27.93 67.51
C PRO A 159 -6.23 28.08 68.45
#